data_8cf7e3185fae24f98871ba97ceecc892
#
_entry.id   8cf7e3185fae24f98871ba97ceecc892
#
_cell.length_a   1.000
_cell.length_b   1.000
_cell.length_c   1.000
_cell.angle_alpha   90.00
_cell.angle_beta   90.00
_cell.angle_gamma   90.00
#
_symmetry.space_group_name_H-M   'P 1'
#
loop_
_entity.id
_entity.type
_entity.pdbx_description
1 polymer ?
#
loop_
_entity_poly.entity_id
_entity_poly.type
_entity_poly.pdbx_seq_one_letter_code
_entity_poly.pdbx_strand_id
1 'polypeptide(L)'
;AGSGGKMVDAFTDLHVNGLTSEVDGNTAALTVRSTDADASVGPLIVFDRESSSPADDDLVGRLVFQGQNDASEGVTYGRIQTTIKDASDGTEDGLLQLASMLAGTVVSRMEMNATQTVFNEGSHDLDFRVESNGNTKKFFVDGGNDVVCINTDSPRGIASTSNREFQMEGTSGVSSSFSITRNQNNNGGGALYLAKTRGTALGAVTIVQDGDTLGAIGFAAADGTDVAHQAASIGAEVDGTPGANDVPGRIVFKTTPDGSTTLGEVMRINQSGAVLINTTTDYGGKVNIKSDASGNTVSTLALVSTLASAADGPILDLNRQTASPADSDNIGIIRFKSTNSADPAETVRYAEIDTFIQDVTDGTEDGMIRIRARLNGTLRSRIEFDQTETVINEDSQNLDFRVESDGNANMFFIDGGLNRIRIGNETHKQIGGAAKIVGIATNGGDSGIVIARNSDGSGAGSLGFGKSRGTSDGAVTVVQDGDSLGSVYWA
;
A
#
# COMPACT_ATOMS: atom_id res chain seq x y z
N ALA A 1 80.79 7.78 37.53
CA ALA A 1 80.53 6.72 36.56
C ALA A 1 80.38 5.42 37.33
N GLY A 2 79.16 5.05 37.69
CA GLY A 2 78.81 3.77 38.25
C GLY A 2 78.78 2.71 37.18
N SER A 3 79.67 1.77 37.17
CA SER A 3 79.61 0.58 36.35
C SER A 3 78.33 -0.19 36.63
N GLY A 4 77.44 -0.28 35.63
CA GLY A 4 76.32 -1.15 35.72
C GLY A 4 76.79 -2.58 35.99
N GLY A 5 76.62 -3.04 37.22
CA GLY A 5 76.86 -4.43 37.61
C GLY A 5 75.89 -5.30 36.83
N LYS A 6 76.42 -6.18 35.93
CA LYS A 6 75.64 -7.36 35.52
C LYS A 6 75.37 -8.14 36.79
N MET A 7 74.10 -8.12 37.23
CA MET A 7 73.64 -9.11 38.20
C MET A 7 73.62 -10.45 37.47
N VAL A 8 74.45 -11.26 37.92
CA VAL A 8 74.96 -12.57 37.79
C VAL A 8 74.10 -13.62 37.07
N ASP A 9 74.78 -14.45 36.30
CA ASP A 9 74.36 -15.73 35.78
C ASP A 9 73.73 -16.62 36.89
N ALA A 10 72.45 -17.01 36.65
CA ALA A 10 71.64 -18.03 37.40
C ALA A 10 71.15 -17.67 38.81
N PHE A 11 70.14 -16.81 38.87
CA PHE A 11 69.10 -17.02 39.92
C PHE A 11 68.07 -18.00 39.39
N THR A 12 67.92 -19.16 39.98
CA THR A 12 66.82 -20.06 39.73
C THR A 12 65.55 -19.51 40.40
N ASP A 13 65.68 -18.75 41.52
CA ASP A 13 64.56 -18.06 42.20
C ASP A 13 65.10 -16.79 42.90
N LEU A 14 64.46 -15.64 42.65
CA LEU A 14 64.68 -14.39 43.34
C LEU A 14 63.44 -14.04 44.21
N HIS A 15 63.54 -14.26 45.53
CA HIS A 15 62.47 -13.84 46.46
C HIS A 15 62.82 -12.45 47.04
N VAL A 16 61.99 -11.42 46.72
CA VAL A 16 62.15 -10.08 47.28
C VAL A 16 60.81 -9.54 47.74
N ASN A 17 60.77 -8.76 48.83
CA ASN A 17 59.58 -8.13 49.34
C ASN A 17 59.13 -6.93 48.46
N GLY A 18 59.89 -6.52 47.49
CA GLY A 18 59.59 -5.51 46.50
C GLY A 18 60.81 -5.28 45.57
N LEU A 19 60.57 -5.06 44.30
CA LEU A 19 61.57 -4.72 43.32
C LEU A 19 61.23 -3.37 42.70
N THR A 20 62.14 -2.39 42.81
CA THR A 20 62.06 -1.12 42.08
C THR A 20 63.23 -1.04 41.13
N SER A 21 62.92 -0.82 39.83
CA SER A 21 63.95 -0.50 38.84
C SER A 21 63.70 0.90 38.32
N GLU A 22 64.72 1.77 38.50
CA GLU A 22 64.67 3.18 38.09
C GLU A 22 65.68 3.41 36.96
N VAL A 23 65.24 4.11 35.94
CA VAL A 23 66.08 4.52 34.79
C VAL A 23 65.97 6.02 34.54
N ASP A 24 67.10 6.66 34.33
CA ASP A 24 67.14 8.05 33.91
C ASP A 24 67.35 8.08 32.38
N GLY A 25 66.23 8.19 31.67
CA GLY A 25 66.20 8.20 30.20
C GLY A 25 65.20 7.24 29.55
N ASN A 26 65.30 7.05 28.23
CA ASN A 26 64.37 6.28 27.44
C ASN A 26 64.73 4.79 27.27
N THR A 27 65.49 4.21 28.18
CA THR A 27 65.84 2.78 28.16
C THR A 27 64.83 1.93 28.89
N ALA A 28 64.67 0.66 28.52
CA ALA A 28 63.75 -0.23 29.19
C ALA A 28 64.23 -0.51 30.63
N ALA A 29 63.40 -0.28 31.67
CA ALA A 29 63.66 -0.59 33.05
C ALA A 29 63.58 -2.09 33.35
N LEU A 30 62.75 -2.83 32.60
CA LEU A 30 62.61 -4.28 32.67
C LEU A 30 62.54 -4.84 31.26
N THR A 31 63.39 -5.84 30.95
CA THR A 31 63.30 -6.62 29.71
C THR A 31 63.23 -8.10 30.09
N VAL A 32 62.15 -8.77 29.73
CA VAL A 32 62.01 -10.23 29.89
C VAL A 32 62.23 -10.86 28.50
N ARG A 33 63.24 -11.70 28.34
CA ARG A 33 63.65 -12.24 27.03
C ARG A 33 63.83 -13.75 27.10
N SER A 34 63.24 -14.49 26.18
CA SER A 34 63.62 -15.86 25.86
C SER A 34 64.48 -15.90 24.59
N THR A 35 65.42 -16.80 24.51
CA THR A 35 66.19 -17.12 23.30
C THR A 35 65.82 -18.50 22.80
N ASP A 36 64.78 -19.11 23.30
CA ASP A 36 64.29 -20.41 22.87
C ASP A 36 63.84 -20.34 21.40
N ALA A 37 64.16 -21.37 20.63
CA ALA A 37 63.97 -21.47 19.19
C ALA A 37 62.75 -22.39 18.85
N ASP A 38 62.18 -23.06 19.84
CA ASP A 38 61.02 -23.93 19.60
C ASP A 38 59.68 -23.16 19.57
N ALA A 39 58.58 -23.86 19.29
CA ALA A 39 57.24 -23.30 19.20
C ALA A 39 56.53 -23.17 20.55
N SER A 40 57.21 -23.40 21.68
CA SER A 40 56.68 -23.29 23.01
C SER A 40 56.49 -21.83 23.43
N VAL A 41 55.76 -21.62 24.54
CA VAL A 41 55.50 -20.29 25.06
C VAL A 41 56.81 -19.58 25.44
N GLY A 42 57.01 -18.37 24.89
CA GLY A 42 58.14 -17.50 25.19
C GLY A 42 58.19 -17.05 26.68
N PRO A 43 58.86 -15.95 27.00
CA PRO A 43 58.98 -15.53 28.38
C PRO A 43 57.59 -15.25 28.99
N LEU A 44 57.33 -15.77 30.21
CA LEU A 44 56.11 -15.59 30.97
C LEU A 44 56.29 -14.55 32.07
N ILE A 45 55.28 -13.71 32.28
CA ILE A 45 55.09 -12.95 33.51
C ILE A 45 53.82 -13.46 34.15
N VAL A 46 53.95 -14.05 35.32
CA VAL A 46 52.83 -14.61 36.10
C VAL A 46 52.52 -13.66 37.25
N PHE A 47 51.29 -13.26 37.35
CA PHE A 47 50.76 -12.60 38.55
C PHE A 47 49.98 -13.66 39.31
N ASP A 48 50.58 -14.18 40.39
CA ASP A 48 50.05 -15.25 41.18
C ASP A 48 49.65 -14.70 42.57
N ARG A 49 48.43 -14.99 43.00
CA ARG A 49 47.90 -14.66 44.31
C ARG A 49 47.57 -15.95 45.07
N GLU A 50 48.51 -16.44 45.87
CA GLU A 50 48.26 -17.52 46.81
C GLU A 50 47.53 -16.96 48.03
N SER A 51 46.21 -17.27 48.17
CA SER A 51 45.41 -16.88 49.31
C SER A 51 44.98 -18.13 50.11
N SER A 52 45.06 -18.07 51.44
CA SER A 52 44.58 -19.13 52.33
C SER A 52 43.03 -19.11 52.41
N SER A 53 42.38 -18.08 51.87
CA SER A 53 40.94 -17.91 51.84
C SER A 53 40.56 -17.15 50.54
N PRO A 54 40.66 -17.80 49.38
CA PRO A 54 40.24 -17.18 48.15
C PRO A 54 38.73 -16.88 48.16
N ALA A 55 38.31 -15.74 47.66
CA ALA A 55 36.91 -15.30 47.66
C ALA A 55 36.56 -14.60 46.34
N ASP A 56 35.29 -14.56 46.02
CA ASP A 56 34.77 -13.77 44.92
C ASP A 56 35.15 -12.30 45.10
N ASP A 57 35.41 -11.62 43.98
CA ASP A 57 35.87 -10.25 43.91
C ASP A 57 37.33 -10.01 44.38
N ASP A 58 38.05 -11.05 44.71
CA ASP A 58 39.49 -10.96 44.99
C ASP A 58 40.26 -10.53 43.74
N LEU A 59 41.15 -9.53 43.89
CA LEU A 59 42.03 -9.06 42.82
C LEU A 59 43.23 -10.01 42.72
N VAL A 60 43.41 -10.66 41.56
CA VAL A 60 44.52 -11.55 41.29
C VAL A 60 45.81 -10.76 41.03
N GLY A 61 45.73 -9.83 40.10
CA GLY A 61 46.90 -9.01 39.70
C GLY A 61 46.50 -7.76 38.93
N ARG A 62 47.41 -6.81 38.88
CA ARG A 62 47.19 -5.52 38.23
C ARG A 62 48.47 -4.96 37.64
N LEU A 63 48.40 -4.52 36.36
CA LEU A 63 49.38 -3.59 35.75
C LEU A 63 48.82 -2.20 35.84
N VAL A 64 49.55 -1.25 36.40
CA VAL A 64 49.12 0.14 36.57
C VAL A 64 50.04 1.07 35.78
N PHE A 65 49.46 1.96 35.01
CA PHE A 65 50.18 3.01 34.28
C PHE A 65 49.94 4.33 35.00
N GLN A 66 50.99 4.87 35.64
CA GLN A 66 50.89 6.12 36.39
C GLN A 66 51.78 7.19 35.79
N GLY A 67 51.37 8.43 35.95
CA GLY A 67 52.13 9.63 35.61
C GLY A 67 51.79 10.76 36.59
N GLN A 68 52.47 11.86 36.50
CA GLN A 68 52.12 13.08 37.22
C GLN A 68 51.18 13.93 36.38
N ASN A 69 50.24 14.60 37.04
CA ASN A 69 49.45 15.69 36.43
C ASN A 69 50.25 17.01 36.50
N ASP A 70 49.67 18.14 36.04
CA ASP A 70 50.30 19.46 36.07
C ASP A 70 50.45 20.03 37.47
N ALA A 71 49.74 19.48 38.47
CA ALA A 71 49.91 19.79 39.89
C ALA A 71 51.05 18.91 40.55
N SER A 72 51.77 18.08 39.78
CA SER A 72 52.78 17.15 40.23
C SER A 72 52.25 16.00 41.15
N GLU A 73 50.93 15.71 41.03
CA GLU A 73 50.33 14.59 41.76
C GLU A 73 50.41 13.30 40.97
N GLY A 74 50.72 12.19 41.62
CA GLY A 74 50.75 10.86 40.98
C GLY A 74 49.35 10.38 40.68
N VAL A 75 49.03 10.18 39.37
CA VAL A 75 47.72 9.83 38.86
C VAL A 75 47.80 8.53 38.06
N THR A 76 46.81 7.63 38.23
CA THR A 76 46.67 6.42 37.42
C THR A 76 45.94 6.76 36.15
N TYR A 77 46.61 6.70 35.01
CA TYR A 77 46.04 6.96 33.70
C TYR A 77 45.42 5.74 33.02
N GLY A 78 45.90 4.53 33.38
CA GLY A 78 45.36 3.29 32.88
C GLY A 78 45.70 2.07 33.72
N ARG A 79 45.00 1.00 33.53
CA ARG A 79 45.29 -0.28 34.18
C ARG A 79 44.74 -1.47 33.40
N ILE A 80 45.44 -2.62 33.59
CA ILE A 80 44.93 -3.94 33.20
C ILE A 80 44.88 -4.75 34.49
N GLN A 81 43.72 -5.36 34.81
CA GLN A 81 43.58 -6.14 36.06
C GLN A 81 42.71 -7.39 35.84
N THR A 82 42.97 -8.39 36.68
CA THR A 82 42.17 -9.60 36.73
C THR A 82 41.56 -9.77 38.13
N THR A 83 40.28 -10.11 38.20
CA THR A 83 39.52 -10.32 39.44
C THR A 83 38.88 -11.70 39.39
N ILE A 84 38.89 -12.44 40.52
CA ILE A 84 38.14 -13.68 40.68
C ILE A 84 36.67 -13.32 40.73
N LYS A 85 35.82 -13.99 39.98
CA LYS A 85 34.33 -13.79 40.02
C LYS A 85 33.60 -14.96 40.65
N ASP A 86 34.16 -16.15 40.55
CA ASP A 86 33.75 -17.35 41.31
C ASP A 86 35.03 -18.06 41.74
N ALA A 87 35.20 -18.25 43.06
CA ALA A 87 36.32 -18.95 43.67
C ALA A 87 36.03 -20.43 43.97
N SER A 88 34.84 -20.92 43.58
CA SER A 88 34.38 -22.27 43.91
C SER A 88 35.09 -23.32 43.03
N ASP A 89 35.62 -24.38 43.66
CA ASP A 89 36.35 -25.46 42.96
C ASP A 89 35.46 -26.11 41.89
N GLY A 90 35.98 -26.14 40.64
CA GLY A 90 35.34 -26.71 39.47
C GLY A 90 34.36 -25.79 38.71
N THR A 91 34.14 -24.54 39.19
CA THR A 91 33.31 -23.52 38.53
C THR A 91 33.97 -22.15 38.50
N GLU A 92 35.29 -22.10 38.62
CA GLU A 92 36.04 -20.85 38.74
C GLU A 92 35.83 -19.92 37.57
N ASP A 93 35.44 -18.68 37.86
CA ASP A 93 35.27 -17.62 36.87
C ASP A 93 36.17 -16.39 37.13
N GLY A 94 36.63 -15.77 36.07
CA GLY A 94 37.47 -14.56 36.12
C GLY A 94 36.90 -13.38 35.36
N LEU A 95 37.33 -12.18 35.75
CA LEU A 95 37.13 -10.93 35.03
C LEU A 95 38.46 -10.33 34.64
N LEU A 96 38.70 -10.17 33.34
CA LEU A 96 39.81 -9.33 32.81
C LEU A 96 39.25 -7.95 32.44
N GLN A 97 39.84 -6.89 33.03
CA GLN A 97 39.40 -5.50 32.81
C GLN A 97 40.55 -4.66 32.26
N LEU A 98 40.24 -3.90 31.17
CA LEU A 98 41.06 -2.80 30.68
C LEU A 98 40.36 -1.49 31.05
N ALA A 99 41.07 -0.60 31.74
CA ALA A 99 40.50 0.66 32.21
C ALA A 99 41.45 1.83 31.89
N SER A 100 40.89 3.01 31.73
CA SER A 100 41.63 4.25 31.49
C SER A 100 40.95 5.41 32.22
N MET A 101 41.73 6.48 32.43
CA MET A 101 41.24 7.74 33.02
C MET A 101 40.21 8.42 32.11
N LEU A 102 39.12 8.84 32.66
CA LEU A 102 38.12 9.72 32.08
C LEU A 102 37.76 10.79 33.10
N ALA A 103 38.02 12.06 32.80
CA ALA A 103 37.67 13.22 33.65
C ALA A 103 38.05 13.00 35.14
N GLY A 104 39.25 12.54 35.44
CA GLY A 104 39.71 12.32 36.80
C GLY A 104 39.33 11.00 37.46
N THR A 105 38.57 10.12 36.74
CA THR A 105 38.17 8.81 37.24
C THR A 105 38.64 7.70 36.31
N VAL A 106 39.20 6.60 36.86
CA VAL A 106 39.58 5.43 36.04
C VAL A 106 38.33 4.58 35.83
N VAL A 107 37.85 4.53 34.58
CA VAL A 107 36.66 3.81 34.15
C VAL A 107 37.02 2.58 33.29
N SER A 108 36.19 1.54 33.35
CA SER A 108 36.34 0.37 32.48
C SER A 108 36.05 0.72 31.05
N ARG A 109 36.97 0.33 30.16
CA ARG A 109 36.81 0.44 28.71
C ARG A 109 36.38 -0.86 28.07
N MET A 110 36.86 -1.97 28.64
CA MET A 110 36.57 -3.32 28.19
C MET A 110 36.64 -4.27 29.35
N GLU A 111 35.64 -5.12 29.47
CA GLU A 111 35.58 -6.22 30.44
C GLU A 111 35.32 -7.54 29.70
N MET A 112 36.03 -8.57 30.11
CA MET A 112 35.82 -9.95 29.68
C MET A 112 35.50 -10.81 30.90
N ASN A 113 34.32 -11.36 30.97
CA ASN A 113 33.92 -12.25 32.05
C ASN A 113 33.41 -13.60 31.49
N ALA A 114 32.91 -14.50 32.33
CA ALA A 114 32.45 -15.83 31.92
C ALA A 114 31.39 -15.87 30.82
N THR A 115 30.57 -14.83 30.69
CA THR A 115 29.41 -14.83 29.79
C THR A 115 29.52 -13.88 28.58
N GLN A 116 30.33 -12.82 28.72
CA GLN A 116 30.37 -11.76 27.71
C GLN A 116 31.68 -10.95 27.69
N THR A 117 31.89 -10.24 26.61
CA THR A 117 32.85 -9.15 26.52
C THR A 117 32.08 -7.85 26.40
N VAL A 118 32.25 -6.93 27.34
CA VAL A 118 31.53 -5.66 27.39
C VAL A 118 32.50 -4.52 27.08
N PHE A 119 32.11 -3.63 26.21
CA PHE A 119 32.75 -2.34 26.02
C PHE A 119 31.90 -1.28 26.74
N ASN A 120 32.54 -0.39 27.52
CA ASN A 120 31.87 0.69 28.24
C ASN A 120 30.89 0.20 29.32
N GLU A 121 31.30 -0.78 30.18
CA GLU A 121 30.46 -1.38 31.25
C GLU A 121 29.83 -0.33 32.19
N GLY A 122 30.48 0.79 32.39
CA GLY A 122 29.97 1.86 33.26
C GLY A 122 28.92 2.79 32.58
N SER A 123 28.49 2.50 31.36
CA SER A 123 27.56 3.33 30.61
C SER A 123 27.94 4.83 30.57
N HIS A 124 29.21 5.10 30.33
CA HIS A 124 29.72 6.45 30.19
C HIS A 124 29.45 6.97 28.77
N ASP A 125 29.48 8.30 28.59
CA ASP A 125 29.47 8.93 27.28
C ASP A 125 30.81 8.65 26.57
N LEU A 126 30.93 7.45 26.03
CA LEU A 126 32.10 6.90 25.34
C LEU A 126 31.71 6.20 24.07
N ASP A 127 32.26 6.64 22.97
CA ASP A 127 32.02 6.02 21.67
C ASP A 127 32.84 4.74 21.50
N PHE A 128 32.23 3.77 20.79
CA PHE A 128 32.94 2.62 20.27
C PHE A 128 32.88 2.63 18.75
N ARG A 129 34.03 2.55 18.09
CA ARG A 129 34.08 2.54 16.64
C ARG A 129 35.02 1.47 16.09
N VAL A 130 34.65 0.98 14.89
CA VAL A 130 35.48 0.13 14.07
C VAL A 130 35.78 0.85 12.76
N GLU A 131 37.05 0.97 12.42
CA GLU A 131 37.53 1.60 11.20
C GLU A 131 37.80 0.58 10.09
N SER A 132 37.74 1.00 8.86
CA SER A 132 38.23 0.27 7.69
C SER A 132 39.30 1.08 6.96
N ASN A 133 40.00 0.49 5.99
CA ASN A 133 41.04 1.17 5.23
C ASN A 133 40.57 2.39 4.44
N GLY A 134 39.51 2.92 4.55
CA GLY A 134 39.02 4.14 3.85
C GLY A 134 37.90 4.83 4.56
N ASN A 135 37.52 4.30 5.72
CA ASN A 135 36.42 4.87 6.48
C ASN A 135 36.71 4.70 7.98
N THR A 136 36.94 5.80 8.67
CA THR A 136 37.15 5.86 10.12
C THR A 136 35.92 5.60 10.97
N LYS A 137 34.74 5.45 10.35
CA LYS A 137 33.44 5.34 11.02
C LYS A 137 32.62 4.20 10.42
N LYS A 138 33.28 3.09 10.10
CA LYS A 138 32.63 1.96 9.41
C LYS A 138 31.52 1.34 10.25
N PHE A 139 31.74 1.20 11.55
CA PHE A 139 30.74 0.86 12.56
C PHE A 139 30.97 1.77 13.76
N PHE A 140 29.94 2.43 14.24
CA PHE A 140 30.03 3.45 15.27
C PHE A 140 28.86 3.30 16.25
N VAL A 141 29.17 3.16 17.54
CA VAL A 141 28.20 3.26 18.63
C VAL A 141 28.44 4.57 19.34
N ASP A 142 27.51 5.48 19.26
CA ASP A 142 27.53 6.80 19.88
C ASP A 142 26.98 6.66 21.32
N GLY A 143 27.87 6.74 22.30
CA GLY A 143 27.50 6.60 23.73
C GLY A 143 26.73 7.78 24.30
N GLY A 144 26.81 8.95 23.65
CA GLY A 144 26.10 10.15 24.08
C GLY A 144 24.69 10.28 23.52
N ASN A 145 24.45 9.70 22.33
CA ASN A 145 23.15 9.77 21.65
C ASN A 145 22.38 8.44 21.61
N ASP A 146 22.93 7.37 22.20
CA ASP A 146 22.34 6.01 22.24
C ASP A 146 22.00 5.46 20.84
N VAL A 147 22.86 5.68 19.83
CA VAL A 147 22.61 5.26 18.45
C VAL A 147 23.75 4.40 17.89
N VAL A 148 23.38 3.53 16.95
CA VAL A 148 24.33 2.74 16.15
C VAL A 148 24.32 3.26 14.73
N CYS A 149 25.50 3.64 14.23
CA CYS A 149 25.67 4.19 12.89
C CYS A 149 26.59 3.33 12.02
N ILE A 150 26.29 3.28 10.72
CA ILE A 150 27.13 2.70 9.68
C ILE A 150 27.57 3.83 8.75
N ASN A 151 28.87 3.97 8.56
CA ASN A 151 29.57 4.94 7.73
C ASN A 151 29.45 6.41 8.18
N THR A 152 28.87 6.73 9.32
CA THR A 152 28.73 8.09 9.86
C THR A 152 28.94 8.09 11.39
N ASP A 153 29.34 9.22 11.96
CA ASP A 153 29.35 9.52 13.40
C ASP A 153 28.49 10.76 13.72
N SER A 154 27.67 11.16 12.78
CA SER A 154 26.83 12.35 12.91
C SER A 154 25.36 11.94 12.73
N PRO A 155 24.76 11.29 13.77
CA PRO A 155 23.36 10.89 13.71
C PRO A 155 22.45 12.10 13.57
N ARG A 156 21.37 11.94 12.82
CA ARG A 156 20.41 13.01 12.59
C ARG A 156 18.98 12.52 12.57
N GLY A 157 18.03 13.43 12.75
CA GLY A 157 16.61 13.15 12.61
C GLY A 157 16.25 12.85 11.17
N ILE A 158 15.66 11.66 10.94
CA ILE A 158 15.11 11.23 9.65
C ILE A 158 13.61 11.01 9.83
N ALA A 159 12.78 11.71 9.07
CA ALA A 159 11.33 11.70 9.20
C ALA A 159 10.86 12.08 10.63
N SER A 160 11.67 12.85 11.35
CA SER A 160 11.49 13.29 12.73
C SER A 160 12.62 14.24 13.09
N THR A 161 12.46 15.03 14.14
CA THR A 161 13.53 15.83 14.75
C THR A 161 14.45 15.02 15.67
N SER A 162 14.10 13.78 16.03
CA SER A 162 14.90 12.90 16.87
C SER A 162 15.76 11.96 16.03
N ASN A 163 16.95 11.61 16.53
CA ASN A 163 17.82 10.62 15.92
C ASN A 163 17.13 9.24 15.87
N ARG A 164 17.53 8.42 14.91
CA ARG A 164 17.13 7.00 14.85
C ARG A 164 18.18 6.15 15.55
N GLU A 165 17.75 5.15 16.28
CA GLU A 165 18.66 4.25 17.02
C GLU A 165 19.62 3.46 16.11
N PHE A 166 19.25 3.20 14.86
CA PHE A 166 20.11 2.62 13.84
C PHE A 166 20.08 3.46 12.58
N GLN A 167 21.25 3.95 12.13
CA GLN A 167 21.39 4.78 10.93
C GLN A 167 22.52 4.25 10.03
N MET A 168 22.25 4.24 8.72
CA MET A 168 23.23 3.99 7.69
C MET A 168 23.25 5.18 6.74
N GLU A 169 24.41 5.80 6.54
CA GLU A 169 24.57 6.93 5.64
C GLU A 169 25.71 6.66 4.63
N GLY A 170 25.51 7.08 3.38
CA GLY A 170 26.51 6.90 2.34
C GLY A 170 26.31 7.87 1.20
N THR A 171 27.40 8.10 0.44
CA THR A 171 27.44 8.99 -0.72
C THR A 171 27.21 8.26 -2.04
N SER A 172 26.92 6.96 -2.00
CA SER A 172 26.63 6.12 -3.16
C SER A 172 25.56 5.10 -2.85
N GLY A 173 24.91 4.55 -3.88
CA GLY A 173 23.91 3.50 -3.72
C GLY A 173 24.43 2.25 -2.98
N VAL A 174 25.71 1.91 -3.15
CA VAL A 174 26.32 0.77 -2.44
C VAL A 174 26.57 1.06 -0.97
N SER A 175 27.03 2.27 -0.63
CA SER A 175 27.38 2.64 0.75
C SER A 175 26.16 2.94 1.63
N SER A 176 24.96 3.07 1.03
CA SER A 176 23.69 3.36 1.69
C SER A 176 22.62 2.30 1.40
N SER A 177 23.02 1.04 1.20
CA SER A 177 22.11 -0.06 0.89
C SER A 177 22.11 -1.13 1.98
N PHE A 178 20.93 -1.73 2.18
CA PHE A 178 20.69 -2.86 3.07
C PHE A 178 20.19 -4.07 2.26
N SER A 179 20.76 -5.25 2.49
CA SER A 179 20.41 -6.47 1.77
C SER A 179 20.11 -7.61 2.73
N ILE A 180 18.98 -8.30 2.49
CA ILE A 180 18.63 -9.54 3.17
C ILE A 180 18.55 -10.65 2.10
N THR A 181 19.47 -11.60 2.12
CA THR A 181 19.50 -12.70 1.16
C THR A 181 19.39 -14.04 1.89
N ARG A 182 18.45 -14.89 1.46
CA ARG A 182 18.32 -16.27 1.94
C ARG A 182 18.73 -17.25 0.84
N ASN A 183 19.78 -18.04 1.10
CA ASN A 183 20.26 -19.09 0.20
C ASN A 183 19.77 -20.46 0.69
N GLN A 184 18.60 -20.90 0.20
CA GLN A 184 18.02 -22.21 0.53
C GLN A 184 17.22 -22.73 -0.65
N ASN A 185 17.32 -24.02 -0.94
CA ASN A 185 16.60 -24.67 -2.03
C ASN A 185 15.15 -24.99 -1.61
N ASN A 186 14.34 -23.95 -1.41
CA ASN A 186 12.90 -24.01 -1.22
C ASN A 186 12.22 -22.70 -1.63
N ASN A 187 10.92 -22.58 -1.50
CA ASN A 187 10.12 -21.43 -1.90
C ASN A 187 10.10 -20.25 -0.88
N GLY A 188 10.84 -20.32 0.24
CA GLY A 188 10.92 -19.25 1.22
C GLY A 188 11.93 -18.17 0.82
N GLY A 189 11.70 -16.92 1.18
CA GLY A 189 12.58 -15.76 0.99
C GLY A 189 13.13 -15.18 2.29
N GLY A 190 14.00 -14.17 2.19
CA GLY A 190 14.33 -13.29 3.31
C GLY A 190 13.11 -12.44 3.70
N ALA A 191 13.07 -11.95 4.95
CA ALA A 191 11.95 -11.16 5.44
C ALA A 191 12.42 -9.99 6.31
N LEU A 192 11.68 -8.88 6.26
CA LEU A 192 11.75 -7.79 7.21
C LEU A 192 10.43 -7.74 7.98
N TYR A 193 10.48 -7.89 9.29
CA TYR A 193 9.31 -7.84 10.15
C TYR A 193 9.29 -6.54 10.95
N LEU A 194 8.20 -5.79 10.84
CA LEU A 194 7.85 -4.68 11.70
C LEU A 194 6.70 -5.13 12.59
N ALA A 195 6.88 -5.12 13.91
CA ALA A 195 5.91 -5.65 14.85
C ALA A 195 5.55 -4.62 15.94
N LYS A 196 4.31 -4.67 16.40
CA LYS A 196 3.76 -3.77 17.42
C LYS A 196 3.07 -4.57 18.53
N THR A 197 3.34 -4.19 19.77
CA THR A 197 2.58 -4.58 20.95
C THR A 197 2.25 -3.31 21.76
N ARG A 198 1.20 -3.34 22.58
CA ARG A 198 0.90 -2.26 23.53
C ARG A 198 1.55 -2.48 24.90
N GLY A 199 2.39 -3.51 25.04
CA GLY A 199 3.17 -3.74 26.25
C GLY A 199 4.13 -2.59 26.56
N THR A 200 4.36 -2.33 27.84
CA THR A 200 5.22 -1.24 28.34
C THR A 200 6.58 -1.72 28.85
N ALA A 201 6.88 -3.01 28.71
CA ALA A 201 8.16 -3.62 29.06
C ALA A 201 8.69 -4.43 27.87
N LEU A 202 10.01 -4.59 27.78
CA LEU A 202 10.64 -5.46 26.78
C LEU A 202 10.10 -6.88 26.92
N GLY A 203 9.76 -7.52 25.80
CA GLY A 203 9.18 -8.85 25.75
C GLY A 203 7.69 -8.93 26.14
N ALA A 204 7.04 -7.84 26.55
CA ALA A 204 5.61 -7.84 26.85
C ALA A 204 4.79 -8.03 25.58
N VAL A 205 3.75 -8.88 25.68
CA VAL A 205 2.81 -9.19 24.58
C VAL A 205 1.42 -8.73 24.98
N THR A 206 1.10 -7.46 24.72
CA THR A 206 -0.22 -6.88 24.98
C THR A 206 -0.94 -6.63 23.66
N ILE A 207 -2.21 -7.01 23.58
CA ILE A 207 -3.02 -6.94 22.39
C ILE A 207 -3.10 -5.50 21.84
N VAL A 208 -2.97 -5.36 20.53
CA VAL A 208 -3.16 -4.11 19.81
C VAL A 208 -4.66 -3.76 19.70
N GLN A 209 -4.99 -2.55 19.25
CA GLN A 209 -6.36 -2.07 19.10
C GLN A 209 -6.60 -1.57 17.68
N ASP A 210 -7.85 -1.44 17.28
CA ASP A 210 -8.23 -0.85 16.00
C ASP A 210 -7.58 0.53 15.80
N GLY A 211 -7.04 0.74 14.61
CA GLY A 211 -6.30 1.95 14.24
C GLY A 211 -4.83 1.98 14.68
N ASP A 212 -4.32 1.00 15.45
CA ASP A 212 -2.90 0.95 15.78
C ASP A 212 -2.05 0.75 14.52
N THR A 213 -1.01 1.57 14.38
CA THR A 213 0.02 1.37 13.35
C THR A 213 0.92 0.21 13.75
N LEU A 214 1.02 -0.82 12.91
CA LEU A 214 1.87 -1.99 13.11
C LEU A 214 3.31 -1.76 12.67
N GLY A 215 3.49 -0.91 11.67
CA GLY A 215 4.77 -0.49 11.12
C GLY A 215 4.61 0.28 9.82
N ALA A 216 5.67 0.97 9.42
CA ALA A 216 5.67 1.72 8.16
C ALA A 216 7.06 1.78 7.51
N ILE A 217 7.09 1.88 6.19
CA ILE A 217 8.23 2.27 5.39
C ILE A 217 8.00 3.72 4.97
N GLY A 218 8.82 4.63 5.48
CA GLY A 218 8.74 6.06 5.19
C GLY A 218 9.78 6.50 4.16
N PHE A 219 9.41 7.42 3.29
CA PHE A 219 10.27 8.06 2.30
C PHE A 219 10.39 9.53 2.70
N ALA A 220 11.55 9.90 3.27
CA ALA A 220 11.88 11.27 3.65
C ALA A 220 12.84 11.89 2.64
N ALA A 221 12.77 13.21 2.48
CA ALA A 221 13.66 13.95 1.59
C ALA A 221 14.16 15.23 2.25
N ALA A 222 15.34 15.70 1.84
CA ALA A 222 15.83 17.00 2.27
C ALA A 222 15.02 18.11 1.60
N ASP A 223 14.54 19.07 2.41
CA ASP A 223 13.80 20.25 1.97
C ASP A 223 14.68 21.51 1.86
N GLY A 224 16.00 21.35 2.08
CA GLY A 224 16.97 22.43 2.14
C GLY A 224 17.29 22.89 3.56
N THR A 225 16.54 22.42 4.56
CA THR A 225 16.76 22.67 5.99
C THR A 225 17.19 21.39 6.70
N ASP A 226 16.45 20.32 6.52
CA ASP A 226 16.70 19.02 7.15
C ASP A 226 16.10 17.85 6.34
N VAL A 227 15.96 16.68 6.96
CA VAL A 227 15.35 15.46 6.40
C VAL A 227 14.20 14.98 7.32
N ALA A 228 13.61 15.89 8.09
CA ALA A 228 12.61 15.57 9.10
C ALA A 228 11.21 15.28 8.53
N HIS A 229 10.95 15.63 7.27
CA HIS A 229 9.64 15.49 6.65
C HIS A 229 9.56 14.31 5.68
N GLN A 230 8.44 13.61 5.73
CA GLN A 230 8.17 12.50 4.82
C GLN A 230 7.40 12.99 3.59
N ALA A 231 7.84 12.57 2.41
CA ALA A 231 7.14 12.77 1.14
C ALA A 231 6.06 11.70 0.90
N ALA A 232 6.30 10.45 1.36
CA ALA A 232 5.37 9.34 1.24
C ALA A 232 5.60 8.27 2.31
N SER A 233 4.62 7.38 2.51
CA SER A 233 4.80 6.16 3.30
C SER A 233 3.90 5.02 2.84
N ILE A 234 4.35 3.78 3.12
CA ILE A 234 3.54 2.57 3.06
C ILE A 234 3.51 2.00 4.48
N GLY A 235 2.31 1.85 5.05
CA GLY A 235 2.13 1.39 6.42
C GLY A 235 1.15 0.23 6.51
N ALA A 236 1.24 -0.51 7.62
CA ALA A 236 0.22 -1.47 8.03
C ALA A 236 -0.42 -0.98 9.33
N GLU A 237 -1.73 -1.08 9.40
CA GLU A 237 -2.52 -0.66 10.57
C GLU A 237 -3.54 -1.75 10.91
N VAL A 238 -3.96 -1.82 12.17
CA VAL A 238 -5.07 -2.69 12.59
C VAL A 238 -6.38 -2.13 12.03
N ASP A 239 -7.22 -3.01 11.46
CA ASP A 239 -8.47 -2.63 10.77
C ASP A 239 -9.65 -3.45 11.31
N GLY A 240 -10.07 -3.14 12.52
CA GLY A 240 -11.13 -3.83 13.25
C GLY A 240 -10.72 -4.28 14.65
N THR A 241 -11.47 -5.17 15.26
CA THR A 241 -11.22 -5.63 16.63
C THR A 241 -10.33 -6.86 16.64
N PRO A 242 -9.07 -6.77 17.14
CA PRO A 242 -8.19 -7.93 17.29
C PRO A 242 -8.71 -8.91 18.33
N GLY A 243 -8.42 -10.20 18.13
CA GLY A 243 -8.76 -11.29 19.05
C GLY A 243 -7.59 -12.25 19.29
N ALA A 244 -7.82 -13.32 20.01
CA ALA A 244 -6.82 -14.38 20.19
C ALA A 244 -6.54 -15.06 18.83
N ASN A 245 -5.28 -14.98 18.37
CA ASN A 245 -4.83 -15.49 17.06
C ASN A 245 -5.50 -14.82 15.85
N ASP A 246 -6.04 -13.60 16.01
CA ASP A 246 -6.71 -12.83 14.98
C ASP A 246 -6.28 -11.37 15.08
N VAL A 247 -5.68 -10.86 13.98
CA VAL A 247 -5.29 -9.45 13.84
C VAL A 247 -5.74 -8.96 12.46
N PRO A 248 -6.96 -8.43 12.33
CA PRO A 248 -7.42 -7.83 11.09
C PRO A 248 -6.56 -6.63 10.75
N GLY A 249 -6.12 -6.52 9.50
CA GLY A 249 -5.18 -5.48 9.08
C GLY A 249 -5.54 -4.80 7.77
N ARG A 250 -5.05 -3.56 7.61
CA ARG A 250 -5.07 -2.82 6.35
C ARG A 250 -3.66 -2.37 5.96
N ILE A 251 -3.41 -2.27 4.67
CA ILE A 251 -2.25 -1.59 4.11
C ILE A 251 -2.68 -0.19 3.70
N VAL A 252 -1.89 0.83 4.06
CA VAL A 252 -2.19 2.24 3.81
C VAL A 252 -1.05 2.89 3.04
N PHE A 253 -1.38 3.63 1.98
CA PHE A 253 -0.46 4.45 1.20
C PHE A 253 -0.77 5.92 1.47
N LYS A 254 0.25 6.66 1.86
CA LYS A 254 0.14 8.09 2.19
C LYS A 254 1.13 8.91 1.35
N THR A 255 0.74 10.11 0.96
CA THR A 255 1.61 11.10 0.30
C THR A 255 1.43 12.47 0.94
N THR A 256 2.44 13.32 0.80
CA THR A 256 2.37 14.73 1.24
C THR A 256 2.01 15.59 0.05
N PRO A 257 0.88 16.34 0.09
CA PRO A 257 0.54 17.31 -0.95
C PRO A 257 1.53 18.45 -1.04
N ASP A 258 1.63 19.08 -2.22
CA ASP A 258 2.41 20.30 -2.41
C ASP A 258 1.98 21.41 -1.41
N GLY A 259 2.96 22.07 -0.81
CA GLY A 259 2.74 23.07 0.23
C GLY A 259 2.37 22.54 1.61
N SER A 260 2.39 21.21 1.84
CA SER A 260 2.09 20.58 3.13
C SER A 260 3.32 19.93 3.75
N THR A 261 3.30 19.76 5.07
CA THR A 261 4.26 18.94 5.83
C THR A 261 3.64 17.66 6.37
N THR A 262 2.36 17.40 6.06
CA THR A 262 1.57 16.31 6.65
C THR A 262 1.20 15.27 5.61
N LEU A 263 1.47 14.01 5.91
CA LEU A 263 1.04 12.85 5.10
C LEU A 263 -0.48 12.72 5.12
N GLY A 264 -1.09 12.65 3.94
CA GLY A 264 -2.48 12.29 3.74
C GLY A 264 -2.63 10.87 3.18
N GLU A 265 -3.61 10.11 3.65
CA GLU A 265 -3.94 8.83 3.06
C GLU A 265 -4.56 9.02 1.68
N VAL A 266 -4.04 8.32 0.67
CA VAL A 266 -4.51 8.38 -0.72
C VAL A 266 -5.09 7.04 -1.20
N MET A 267 -4.67 5.91 -0.58
CA MET A 267 -5.16 4.58 -0.92
C MET A 267 -5.00 3.63 0.27
N ARG A 268 -5.91 2.68 0.40
CA ARG A 268 -5.77 1.53 1.30
C ARG A 268 -6.26 0.23 0.67
N ILE A 269 -5.77 -0.89 1.21
CA ILE A 269 -6.39 -2.21 1.07
C ILE A 269 -6.91 -2.56 2.46
N ASN A 270 -8.24 -2.63 2.62
CA ASN A 270 -8.88 -2.89 3.92
C ASN A 270 -8.87 -4.40 4.30
N GLN A 271 -9.32 -4.73 5.50
CA GLN A 271 -9.41 -6.11 6.00
C GLN A 271 -10.27 -7.05 5.12
N SER A 272 -11.23 -6.53 4.34
CA SER A 272 -12.04 -7.31 3.41
C SER A 272 -11.35 -7.57 2.06
N GLY A 273 -10.15 -7.03 1.86
CA GLY A 273 -9.39 -7.07 0.62
C GLY A 273 -9.93 -6.14 -0.46
N ALA A 274 -10.72 -5.11 -0.10
CA ALA A 274 -11.13 -4.06 -1.03
C ALA A 274 -10.07 -2.95 -1.12
N VAL A 275 -9.78 -2.50 -2.34
CA VAL A 275 -8.93 -1.35 -2.63
C VAL A 275 -9.79 -0.08 -2.60
N LEU A 276 -9.44 0.86 -1.74
CA LEU A 276 -10.13 2.13 -1.57
C LEU A 276 -9.17 3.27 -1.96
N ILE A 277 -9.54 4.09 -2.93
CA ILE A 277 -8.76 5.22 -3.43
C ILE A 277 -9.49 6.51 -3.09
N ASN A 278 -8.80 7.41 -2.38
CA ASN A 278 -9.32 8.68 -1.89
C ASN A 278 -10.61 8.53 -1.06
N THR A 279 -10.77 7.42 -0.36
CA THR A 279 -11.88 7.15 0.57
C THR A 279 -11.48 6.11 1.60
N THR A 280 -12.05 6.22 2.80
CA THR A 280 -11.95 5.21 3.85
C THR A 280 -13.23 4.37 3.95
N THR A 281 -14.28 4.74 3.21
CA THR A 281 -15.58 4.06 3.21
C THR A 281 -15.62 3.00 2.12
N ASP A 282 -15.96 1.77 2.50
CA ASP A 282 -16.24 0.69 1.55
C ASP A 282 -17.69 0.82 1.05
N TYR A 283 -17.86 1.07 -0.23
CA TYR A 283 -19.15 1.15 -0.92
C TYR A 283 -19.62 -0.21 -1.47
N GLY A 284 -18.96 -1.31 -1.07
CA GLY A 284 -19.33 -2.68 -1.44
C GLY A 284 -18.71 -3.18 -2.76
N GLY A 285 -17.77 -2.45 -3.33
CA GLY A 285 -16.99 -2.89 -4.50
C GLY A 285 -15.59 -3.39 -4.10
N LYS A 286 -15.00 -4.27 -4.90
CA LYS A 286 -13.60 -4.66 -4.68
C LYS A 286 -12.61 -3.53 -4.97
N VAL A 287 -12.98 -2.58 -5.82
CA VAL A 287 -12.25 -1.32 -6.02
C VAL A 287 -13.25 -0.17 -5.88
N ASN A 288 -12.99 0.73 -4.94
CA ASN A 288 -13.79 1.92 -4.70
C ASN A 288 -12.91 3.15 -4.97
N ILE A 289 -13.33 4.01 -5.88
CA ILE A 289 -12.64 5.25 -6.23
C ILE A 289 -13.59 6.42 -5.97
N LYS A 290 -13.18 7.36 -5.10
CA LYS A 290 -13.96 8.55 -4.78
C LYS A 290 -13.28 9.80 -5.34
N SER A 291 -14.05 10.69 -5.96
CA SER A 291 -13.61 12.04 -6.30
C SER A 291 -14.22 13.03 -5.33
N ASP A 292 -13.38 13.87 -4.72
CA ASP A 292 -13.82 14.96 -3.82
C ASP A 292 -13.74 16.33 -4.51
N ALA A 293 -13.47 16.38 -5.82
CA ALA A 293 -13.35 17.63 -6.57
C ALA A 293 -14.69 18.39 -6.61
N SER A 294 -14.77 19.48 -5.87
CA SER A 294 -15.83 20.48 -6.02
C SER A 294 -15.60 21.25 -7.30
N GLY A 295 -16.49 21.09 -8.29
CA GLY A 295 -16.40 21.84 -9.55
C GLY A 295 -16.13 21.01 -10.80
N ASN A 296 -16.15 19.73 -10.73
CA ASN A 296 -16.44 18.75 -11.78
C ASN A 296 -15.74 18.88 -13.13
N THR A 297 -14.42 19.02 -13.13
CA THR A 297 -13.62 18.91 -14.37
C THR A 297 -12.69 17.69 -14.39
N VAL A 298 -12.63 16.89 -13.30
CA VAL A 298 -11.73 15.75 -13.15
C VAL A 298 -12.51 14.44 -13.19
N SER A 299 -12.18 13.56 -14.12
CA SER A 299 -12.74 12.21 -14.19
C SER A 299 -12.28 11.38 -12.99
N THR A 300 -13.23 10.70 -12.32
CA THR A 300 -12.90 9.74 -11.24
C THR A 300 -12.11 8.55 -11.78
N LEU A 301 -12.42 8.10 -12.99
CA LEU A 301 -11.68 7.08 -13.74
C LEU A 301 -11.56 7.54 -15.19
N ALA A 302 -10.34 7.59 -15.70
CA ALA A 302 -10.07 7.87 -17.09
C ALA A 302 -9.35 6.65 -17.72
N LEU A 303 -9.89 6.14 -18.82
CA LEU A 303 -9.27 5.12 -19.66
C LEU A 303 -8.74 5.82 -20.91
N VAL A 304 -7.41 5.91 -21.04
CA VAL A 304 -6.77 6.70 -22.11
C VAL A 304 -5.87 5.80 -22.95
N SER A 305 -6.01 5.88 -24.29
CA SER A 305 -5.05 5.32 -25.23
C SER A 305 -4.35 6.46 -25.97
N THR A 306 -3.04 6.36 -26.11
CA THR A 306 -2.20 7.29 -26.90
C THR A 306 -1.75 6.70 -28.24
N LEU A 307 -2.35 5.58 -28.66
CA LEU A 307 -2.02 4.92 -29.91
C LEU A 307 -2.39 5.81 -31.11
N ALA A 308 -1.43 6.04 -31.99
CA ALA A 308 -1.62 6.85 -33.22
C ALA A 308 -2.15 6.02 -34.40
N SER A 309 -2.33 4.71 -34.26
CA SER A 309 -2.85 3.82 -35.30
C SER A 309 -4.38 3.76 -35.30
N ALA A 310 -4.97 3.28 -36.39
CA ALA A 310 -6.42 3.03 -36.49
C ALA A 310 -6.88 1.78 -35.71
N ALA A 311 -6.06 1.28 -34.77
CA ALA A 311 -6.42 0.20 -33.86
C ALA A 311 -7.44 0.68 -32.80
N ASP A 312 -8.04 -0.27 -32.09
CA ASP A 312 -9.04 0.00 -31.06
C ASP A 312 -8.53 0.98 -29.99
N GLY A 313 -9.40 1.85 -29.51
CA GLY A 313 -9.16 2.74 -28.38
C GLY A 313 -9.08 2.00 -27.05
N PRO A 314 -9.17 2.69 -25.90
CA PRO A 314 -9.20 2.03 -24.62
C PRO A 314 -10.47 1.18 -24.48
N ILE A 315 -10.30 -0.06 -24.01
CA ILE A 315 -11.38 -1.04 -23.85
C ILE A 315 -11.73 -1.15 -22.36
N LEU A 316 -13.03 -1.17 -22.04
CA LEU A 316 -13.55 -1.63 -20.77
C LEU A 316 -14.21 -3.00 -20.99
N ASP A 317 -13.57 -4.06 -20.56
CA ASP A 317 -14.04 -5.43 -20.72
C ASP A 317 -14.79 -5.87 -19.44
N LEU A 318 -16.10 -6.20 -19.59
CA LEU A 318 -16.92 -6.81 -18.57
C LEU A 318 -17.12 -8.28 -18.90
N ASN A 319 -16.24 -9.13 -18.43
CA ASN A 319 -16.17 -10.55 -18.77
C ASN A 319 -16.64 -11.43 -17.62
N ARG A 320 -17.68 -12.26 -17.86
CA ARG A 320 -18.13 -13.33 -16.96
C ARG A 320 -17.61 -14.67 -17.43
N GLN A 321 -16.62 -15.21 -16.74
CA GLN A 321 -16.16 -16.57 -16.94
C GLN A 321 -16.85 -17.51 -15.93
N THR A 322 -17.55 -18.52 -16.43
CA THR A 322 -18.21 -19.55 -15.62
C THR A 322 -17.96 -20.93 -16.21
N ALA A 323 -17.88 -21.94 -15.35
CA ALA A 323 -17.76 -23.35 -15.77
C ALA A 323 -19.09 -23.92 -16.28
N SER A 324 -20.22 -23.24 -16.07
CA SER A 324 -21.56 -23.66 -16.45
C SER A 324 -22.32 -22.48 -17.03
N PRO A 325 -21.99 -22.01 -18.25
CA PRO A 325 -22.74 -20.95 -18.89
C PRO A 325 -24.15 -21.45 -19.24
N ALA A 326 -25.14 -20.57 -19.14
CA ALA A 326 -26.54 -20.88 -19.44
C ALA A 326 -27.25 -19.69 -20.08
N ASP A 327 -28.31 -19.98 -20.81
CA ASP A 327 -29.22 -18.97 -21.32
C ASP A 327 -29.79 -18.13 -20.17
N SER A 328 -29.99 -16.84 -20.40
CA SER A 328 -30.40 -15.85 -19.42
C SER A 328 -29.34 -15.48 -18.38
N ASP A 329 -28.12 -16.00 -18.49
CA ASP A 329 -27.00 -15.55 -17.66
C ASP A 329 -26.68 -14.07 -17.92
N ASN A 330 -26.62 -13.26 -16.86
CA ASN A 330 -26.17 -11.87 -16.96
C ASN A 330 -24.65 -11.82 -17.14
N ILE A 331 -24.18 -11.15 -18.19
CA ILE A 331 -22.73 -11.02 -18.52
C ILE A 331 -22.12 -9.87 -17.74
N GLY A 332 -22.76 -8.70 -17.76
CA GLY A 332 -22.23 -7.51 -17.11
C GLY A 332 -23.28 -6.40 -16.97
N ILE A 333 -23.05 -5.49 -16.02
CA ILE A 333 -23.99 -4.40 -15.73
C ILE A 333 -23.22 -3.10 -15.45
N ILE A 334 -23.63 -2.02 -16.11
CA ILE A 334 -23.24 -0.64 -15.77
C ILE A 334 -24.42 0.00 -15.06
N ARG A 335 -24.26 0.42 -13.80
CA ARG A 335 -25.33 1.01 -12.97
C ARG A 335 -25.10 2.47 -12.67
N PHE A 336 -26.14 3.27 -12.84
CA PHE A 336 -26.19 4.67 -12.45
C PHE A 336 -27.04 4.80 -11.18
N LYS A 337 -26.38 5.13 -10.06
CA LYS A 337 -27.01 5.22 -8.74
C LYS A 337 -26.88 6.62 -8.18
N SER A 338 -27.83 7.03 -7.36
CA SER A 338 -27.76 8.23 -6.53
C SER A 338 -28.60 8.03 -5.28
N THR A 339 -28.53 8.94 -4.33
CA THR A 339 -29.42 8.97 -3.17
C THR A 339 -30.78 9.59 -3.55
N ASN A 340 -31.83 9.14 -2.89
CA ASN A 340 -33.16 9.74 -2.96
C ASN A 340 -33.37 10.78 -1.84
N SER A 341 -34.58 11.35 -1.74
CA SER A 341 -34.95 12.33 -0.71
C SER A 341 -35.53 11.68 0.56
N ALA A 342 -35.40 10.37 0.75
CA ALA A 342 -35.81 9.71 1.98
C ALA A 342 -34.94 10.17 3.17
N ASP A 343 -35.47 10.08 4.39
CA ASP A 343 -34.75 10.34 5.62
C ASP A 343 -34.82 9.08 6.52
N PRO A 344 -33.69 8.33 6.68
CA PRO A 344 -32.41 8.54 6.02
C PRO A 344 -32.40 8.30 4.49
N ALA A 345 -31.52 9.02 3.78
CA ALA A 345 -31.42 8.91 2.33
C ALA A 345 -31.01 7.48 1.90
N GLU A 346 -31.67 6.95 0.90
CA GLU A 346 -31.43 5.61 0.37
C GLU A 346 -30.69 5.67 -0.97
N THR A 347 -29.75 4.75 -1.21
CA THR A 347 -29.10 4.61 -2.51
C THR A 347 -30.01 3.89 -3.49
N VAL A 348 -30.46 4.61 -4.51
CA VAL A 348 -31.37 4.13 -5.53
C VAL A 348 -30.68 4.00 -6.88
N ARG A 349 -30.97 2.94 -7.62
CA ARG A 349 -30.57 2.75 -9.02
C ARG A 349 -31.56 3.47 -9.93
N TYR A 350 -31.07 4.50 -10.63
CA TYR A 350 -31.91 5.33 -11.53
C TYR A 350 -31.88 4.82 -12.97
N ALA A 351 -30.75 4.29 -13.43
CA ALA A 351 -30.60 3.69 -14.74
C ALA A 351 -29.56 2.58 -14.74
N GLU A 352 -29.61 1.71 -15.76
CA GLU A 352 -28.55 0.72 -16.02
C GLU A 352 -28.54 0.28 -17.49
N ILE A 353 -27.36 -0.19 -17.90
CA ILE A 353 -27.13 -0.96 -19.13
C ILE A 353 -26.73 -2.35 -18.69
N ASP A 354 -27.44 -3.37 -19.08
CA ASP A 354 -27.14 -4.76 -18.77
C ASP A 354 -27.18 -5.66 -20.01
N THR A 355 -26.42 -6.74 -19.94
CA THR A 355 -26.23 -7.69 -21.05
C THR A 355 -26.45 -9.11 -20.57
N PHE A 356 -27.06 -9.94 -21.44
CA PHE A 356 -27.39 -11.34 -21.15
C PHE A 356 -26.97 -12.25 -22.29
N ILE A 357 -26.73 -13.51 -21.98
CA ILE A 357 -26.69 -14.61 -22.93
C ILE A 357 -28.13 -14.96 -23.26
N GLN A 358 -28.49 -15.04 -24.54
CA GLN A 358 -29.78 -15.58 -24.99
C GLN A 358 -29.68 -17.01 -25.48
N ASP A 359 -28.63 -17.34 -26.20
CA ASP A 359 -28.25 -18.70 -26.57
C ASP A 359 -26.76 -18.91 -26.25
N VAL A 360 -26.44 -19.93 -25.49
CA VAL A 360 -25.08 -20.31 -25.09
C VAL A 360 -24.47 -21.37 -26.00
N THR A 361 -25.24 -21.87 -26.98
CA THR A 361 -24.83 -23.00 -27.85
C THR A 361 -23.67 -22.62 -28.76
N ASP A 362 -22.57 -23.41 -28.70
CA ASP A 362 -21.39 -23.19 -29.54
C ASP A 362 -21.72 -23.11 -31.03
N GLY A 363 -21.35 -22.01 -31.66
CA GLY A 363 -21.58 -21.70 -33.08
C GLY A 363 -22.92 -21.01 -33.40
N THR A 364 -23.79 -20.82 -32.41
CA THR A 364 -25.08 -20.09 -32.54
C THR A 364 -25.33 -19.14 -31.38
N GLU A 365 -24.25 -18.67 -30.74
CA GLU A 365 -24.34 -17.79 -29.57
C GLU A 365 -25.10 -16.51 -29.87
N ASP A 366 -26.10 -16.21 -29.05
CA ASP A 366 -26.86 -14.98 -29.10
C ASP A 366 -26.80 -14.19 -27.80
N GLY A 367 -26.83 -12.89 -27.90
CA GLY A 367 -26.79 -11.96 -26.77
C GLY A 367 -27.87 -10.92 -26.80
N MET A 368 -28.19 -10.36 -25.64
CA MET A 368 -29.13 -9.25 -25.47
C MET A 368 -28.47 -8.08 -24.74
N ILE A 369 -28.76 -6.87 -25.18
CA ILE A 369 -28.46 -5.62 -24.48
C ILE A 369 -29.76 -4.94 -24.07
N ARG A 370 -29.85 -4.47 -22.81
CA ARG A 370 -30.96 -3.64 -22.34
C ARG A 370 -30.48 -2.31 -21.79
N ILE A 371 -31.23 -1.25 -22.13
CA ILE A 371 -31.08 0.06 -21.53
C ILE A 371 -32.34 0.32 -20.70
N ARG A 372 -32.17 0.44 -19.39
CA ARG A 372 -33.27 0.61 -18.45
C ARG A 372 -33.21 1.93 -17.69
N ALA A 373 -34.35 2.54 -17.40
CA ALA A 373 -34.46 3.72 -16.57
C ALA A 373 -35.64 3.61 -15.60
N ARG A 374 -35.51 4.23 -14.44
CA ARG A 374 -36.56 4.21 -13.40
C ARG A 374 -37.73 5.06 -13.82
N LEU A 375 -38.94 4.49 -13.67
CA LEU A 375 -40.21 5.14 -13.86
C LEU A 375 -41.12 4.81 -12.66
N ASN A 376 -41.61 5.80 -11.96
CA ASN A 376 -42.54 5.64 -10.81
C ASN A 376 -42.05 4.57 -9.82
N GLY A 377 -40.78 4.65 -9.40
CA GLY A 377 -40.19 3.73 -8.43
C GLY A 377 -39.77 2.36 -8.98
N THR A 378 -40.03 2.04 -10.25
CA THR A 378 -39.68 0.76 -10.89
C THR A 378 -38.71 0.97 -12.03
N LEU A 379 -37.70 0.06 -12.13
CA LEU A 379 -36.76 0.05 -13.27
C LEU A 379 -37.44 -0.59 -14.47
N ARG A 380 -37.53 0.15 -15.60
CA ARG A 380 -38.24 -0.24 -16.81
C ARG A 380 -37.32 -0.31 -18.00
N SER A 381 -37.53 -1.30 -18.89
CA SER A 381 -36.82 -1.38 -20.15
C SER A 381 -37.26 -0.25 -21.09
N ARG A 382 -36.24 0.48 -21.59
CA ARG A 382 -36.46 1.57 -22.54
C ARG A 382 -36.12 1.12 -23.96
N ILE A 383 -35.05 0.36 -24.11
CA ILE A 383 -34.61 -0.24 -25.37
C ILE A 383 -34.03 -1.62 -25.04
N GLU A 384 -34.43 -2.61 -25.80
CA GLU A 384 -33.84 -3.94 -25.84
C GLU A 384 -33.35 -4.27 -27.25
N PHE A 385 -32.17 -4.84 -27.36
CA PHE A 385 -31.63 -5.42 -28.56
C PHE A 385 -31.49 -6.90 -28.29
N ASP A 386 -32.30 -7.70 -28.90
CA ASP A 386 -32.27 -9.17 -28.78
C ASP A 386 -31.96 -9.85 -30.13
N GLN A 387 -31.95 -11.20 -30.14
CA GLN A 387 -31.64 -12.00 -31.32
C GLN A 387 -32.65 -11.82 -32.47
N THR A 388 -33.87 -11.33 -32.20
CA THR A 388 -34.96 -11.28 -33.18
C THR A 388 -35.38 -9.87 -33.56
N GLU A 389 -35.28 -8.94 -32.63
CA GLU A 389 -35.80 -7.60 -32.83
C GLU A 389 -35.10 -6.52 -31.97
N THR A 390 -35.41 -5.28 -32.23
CA THR A 390 -35.09 -4.15 -31.37
C THR A 390 -36.37 -3.56 -30.85
N VAL A 391 -36.62 -3.66 -29.54
CA VAL A 391 -37.84 -3.18 -28.92
C VAL A 391 -37.61 -1.89 -28.18
N ILE A 392 -38.49 -0.92 -28.39
CA ILE A 392 -38.58 0.30 -27.58
C ILE A 392 -39.78 0.21 -26.68
N ASN A 393 -39.60 0.39 -25.36
CA ASN A 393 -40.66 0.30 -24.36
C ASN A 393 -41.25 -1.11 -24.18
N GLU A 394 -40.35 -2.13 -24.05
CA GLU A 394 -40.71 -3.55 -23.87
C GLU A 394 -41.69 -3.80 -22.73
N ASP A 395 -41.58 -3.06 -21.65
CA ASP A 395 -42.50 -3.15 -20.51
C ASP A 395 -43.92 -2.57 -20.79
N SER A 396 -44.23 -2.14 -22.02
CA SER A 396 -45.51 -1.58 -22.45
C SER A 396 -46.04 -0.46 -21.54
N GLN A 397 -45.18 0.44 -21.11
CA GLN A 397 -45.53 1.56 -20.26
C GLN A 397 -46.14 2.70 -21.09
N ASN A 398 -46.89 3.59 -20.42
CA ASN A 398 -47.34 4.84 -21.03
C ASN A 398 -46.12 5.77 -21.25
N LEU A 399 -45.37 5.51 -22.28
CA LEU A 399 -44.14 6.24 -22.67
C LEU A 399 -44.21 6.56 -24.15
N ASP A 400 -43.98 7.80 -24.48
CA ASP A 400 -43.93 8.26 -25.84
C ASP A 400 -42.55 8.00 -26.46
N PHE A 401 -42.53 7.64 -27.74
CA PHE A 401 -41.33 7.60 -28.54
C PHE A 401 -41.44 8.65 -29.65
N ARG A 402 -40.40 9.48 -29.81
CA ARG A 402 -40.38 10.50 -30.86
C ARG A 402 -39.02 10.61 -31.50
N VAL A 403 -39.03 10.98 -32.79
CA VAL A 403 -37.90 11.40 -33.57
C VAL A 403 -38.09 12.86 -33.95
N GLU A 404 -37.12 13.67 -33.63
CA GLU A 404 -37.09 15.10 -33.95
C GLU A 404 -36.32 15.39 -35.23
N SER A 405 -36.63 16.46 -35.88
CA SER A 405 -35.79 17.08 -36.92
C SER A 405 -35.38 18.48 -36.46
N ASP A 406 -34.49 19.17 -37.22
CA ASP A 406 -34.00 20.51 -36.89
C ASP A 406 -35.12 21.58 -36.69
N GLY A 407 -36.27 21.39 -37.09
CA GLY A 407 -37.36 22.36 -36.93
C GLY A 407 -38.65 21.75 -36.38
N ASN A 408 -38.65 20.47 -36.09
CA ASN A 408 -39.87 19.79 -35.66
C ASN A 408 -39.58 18.69 -34.62
N ALA A 409 -40.00 18.96 -33.40
CA ALA A 409 -39.84 18.03 -32.28
C ALA A 409 -40.71 16.76 -32.39
N ASN A 410 -41.66 16.70 -33.32
CA ASN A 410 -42.60 15.58 -33.50
C ASN A 410 -42.59 15.05 -34.91
N MET A 411 -41.44 14.96 -35.55
CA MET A 411 -41.31 14.48 -36.93
C MET A 411 -41.88 13.06 -37.12
N PHE A 412 -41.60 12.17 -36.15
CA PHE A 412 -42.26 10.88 -35.97
C PHE A 412 -42.55 10.69 -34.52
N PHE A 413 -43.79 10.36 -34.16
CA PHE A 413 -44.24 10.27 -32.75
C PHE A 413 -45.17 9.08 -32.53
N ILE A 414 -44.81 8.24 -31.57
CA ILE A 414 -45.65 7.17 -31.06
C ILE A 414 -46.16 7.59 -29.69
N ASP A 415 -47.46 7.75 -29.51
CA ASP A 415 -48.12 8.08 -28.28
C ASP A 415 -48.43 6.78 -27.52
N GLY A 416 -47.64 6.49 -26.46
CA GLY A 416 -47.80 5.28 -25.67
C GLY A 416 -49.04 5.24 -24.82
N GLY A 417 -49.64 6.41 -24.49
CA GLY A 417 -50.87 6.50 -23.73
C GLY A 417 -52.14 6.34 -24.58
N LEU A 418 -52.10 6.79 -25.81
CA LEU A 418 -53.23 6.76 -26.73
C LEU A 418 -53.13 5.67 -27.82
N ASN A 419 -52.02 4.91 -27.85
CA ASN A 419 -51.75 3.86 -28.85
C ASN A 419 -51.81 4.39 -30.29
N ARG A 420 -51.13 5.51 -30.61
CA ARG A 420 -51.25 6.22 -31.89
C ARG A 420 -49.89 6.63 -32.43
N ILE A 421 -49.83 6.66 -33.78
CA ILE A 421 -48.65 7.17 -34.50
C ILE A 421 -49.05 8.53 -35.11
N ARG A 422 -48.13 9.51 -35.04
CA ARG A 422 -48.25 10.84 -35.61
C ARG A 422 -47.00 11.17 -36.42
N ILE A 423 -47.18 11.95 -37.48
CA ILE A 423 -46.07 12.44 -38.30
C ILE A 423 -46.27 13.95 -38.45
N GLY A 424 -45.26 14.72 -38.07
CA GLY A 424 -45.22 16.16 -38.28
C GLY A 424 -45.93 17.03 -37.21
N ASN A 425 -46.69 16.46 -36.28
CA ASN A 425 -47.41 17.24 -35.26
C ASN A 425 -47.62 16.43 -33.96
N GLU A 426 -47.65 17.09 -32.80
CA GLU A 426 -47.95 16.48 -31.49
C GLU A 426 -49.46 16.34 -31.20
N THR A 427 -50.27 17.04 -31.90
CA THR A 427 -51.72 17.06 -31.60
C THR A 427 -52.47 16.16 -32.59
N HIS A 428 -53.30 15.24 -32.08
CA HIS A 428 -54.17 14.44 -32.90
C HIS A 428 -55.27 15.31 -33.54
N LYS A 429 -55.38 15.25 -34.86
CA LYS A 429 -56.50 15.80 -35.56
C LYS A 429 -57.68 14.82 -35.56
N GLN A 430 -58.84 15.26 -35.06
CA GLN A 430 -60.09 14.51 -35.22
C GLN A 430 -60.74 14.86 -36.53
N ILE A 431 -60.92 13.88 -37.38
CA ILE A 431 -61.62 14.01 -38.64
C ILE A 431 -62.72 12.98 -38.72
N GLY A 432 -63.94 13.39 -39.00
CA GLY A 432 -65.10 12.51 -38.98
C GLY A 432 -65.48 11.99 -37.58
N GLY A 433 -65.25 12.80 -36.51
CA GLY A 433 -65.69 12.52 -35.15
C GLY A 433 -64.85 11.52 -34.37
N ALA A 434 -63.77 10.99 -34.94
CA ALA A 434 -62.87 10.06 -34.27
C ALA A 434 -61.39 10.39 -34.52
N ALA A 435 -60.55 10.24 -33.50
CA ALA A 435 -59.11 10.32 -33.64
C ALA A 435 -58.60 9.10 -34.41
N LYS A 436 -57.63 9.32 -35.30
CA LYS A 436 -57.05 8.26 -36.17
C LYS A 436 -55.82 7.65 -35.52
N ILE A 437 -55.58 6.39 -35.80
CA ILE A 437 -54.35 5.68 -35.34
C ILE A 437 -53.10 6.29 -35.98
N VAL A 438 -53.15 6.65 -37.29
CA VAL A 438 -52.09 7.35 -37.98
C VAL A 438 -52.60 8.71 -38.46
N GLY A 439 -51.93 9.79 -38.07
CA GLY A 439 -52.24 11.15 -38.47
C GLY A 439 -51.02 11.81 -39.10
N ILE A 440 -51.17 12.49 -40.26
CA ILE A 440 -50.15 13.30 -40.89
C ILE A 440 -50.68 14.73 -40.90
N ALA A 441 -49.97 15.65 -40.26
CA ALA A 441 -50.38 17.06 -40.16
C ALA A 441 -49.12 17.95 -40.03
N THR A 442 -49.15 19.11 -40.70
CA THR A 442 -48.10 20.14 -40.61
C THR A 442 -48.76 21.51 -40.40
N ASN A 443 -48.05 22.46 -39.79
CA ASN A 443 -48.53 23.83 -39.52
C ASN A 443 -48.28 24.80 -40.71
N GLY A 444 -47.75 24.34 -41.79
CA GLY A 444 -47.47 25.11 -42.99
C GLY A 444 -46.80 24.22 -44.03
N GLY A 445 -46.96 24.54 -45.26
CA GLY A 445 -46.48 23.72 -46.37
C GLY A 445 -47.35 22.49 -46.67
N ASP A 446 -46.83 21.55 -47.36
CA ASP A 446 -47.58 20.41 -47.90
C ASP A 446 -47.78 19.29 -46.89
N SER A 447 -49.01 18.86 -46.66
CA SER A 447 -49.37 17.64 -45.95
C SER A 447 -49.98 16.65 -46.93
N GLY A 448 -49.42 15.46 -47.06
CA GLY A 448 -49.98 14.49 -47.98
C GLY A 448 -49.42 13.07 -47.84
N ILE A 449 -50.10 12.16 -48.51
CA ILE A 449 -49.61 10.78 -48.71
C ILE A 449 -49.41 10.58 -50.19
N VAL A 450 -48.19 10.34 -50.61
CA VAL A 450 -47.87 9.99 -52.02
C VAL A 450 -47.76 8.46 -52.09
N ILE A 451 -48.53 7.85 -53.00
CA ILE A 451 -48.43 6.45 -53.33
C ILE A 451 -47.99 6.36 -54.78
N ALA A 452 -46.71 6.17 -54.98
CA ALA A 452 -46.08 6.08 -56.30
C ALA A 452 -45.43 4.70 -56.52
N ARG A 453 -45.59 4.13 -57.67
CA ARG A 453 -44.88 2.94 -58.14
C ARG A 453 -44.10 3.27 -59.39
N ASN A 454 -42.79 3.24 -59.28
CA ASN A 454 -41.89 3.43 -60.41
C ASN A 454 -41.40 2.05 -60.91
N SER A 455 -42.04 1.51 -61.92
CA SER A 455 -41.74 0.21 -62.53
C SER A 455 -42.20 0.22 -63.97
N ASP A 456 -41.52 -0.49 -64.84
CA ASP A 456 -41.91 -0.69 -66.27
C ASP A 456 -43.05 -1.68 -66.47
N GLY A 457 -43.51 -2.34 -65.35
CA GLY A 457 -44.66 -3.23 -65.40
C GLY A 457 -46.00 -2.50 -65.30
N SER A 458 -47.09 -3.16 -65.68
CA SER A 458 -48.43 -2.61 -65.75
C SER A 458 -49.14 -2.31 -64.46
N GLY A 459 -48.53 -2.59 -63.28
CA GLY A 459 -49.13 -2.32 -61.95
C GLY A 459 -49.08 -0.86 -61.58
N ALA A 460 -49.99 -0.37 -60.77
CA ALA A 460 -50.07 0.99 -60.22
C ALA A 460 -49.88 1.00 -58.69
N GLY A 461 -49.56 2.15 -58.10
CA GLY A 461 -49.71 2.37 -56.65
C GLY A 461 -51.23 2.31 -56.28
N SER A 462 -51.56 1.80 -55.11
CA SER A 462 -52.93 1.66 -54.69
C SER A 462 -53.18 2.04 -53.23
N LEU A 463 -54.34 2.62 -52.93
CA LEU A 463 -54.89 2.77 -51.58
C LEU A 463 -56.05 1.79 -51.45
N GLY A 464 -55.91 0.78 -50.55
CA GLY A 464 -56.92 -0.24 -50.33
C GLY A 464 -57.68 -0.02 -49.03
N PHE A 465 -58.98 -0.21 -49.08
CA PHE A 465 -59.86 -0.26 -47.89
C PHE A 465 -60.42 -1.66 -47.78
N GLY A 466 -60.24 -2.30 -46.62
CA GLY A 466 -60.74 -3.64 -46.34
C GLY A 466 -61.61 -3.68 -45.08
N LYS A 467 -62.64 -4.53 -45.09
CA LYS A 467 -63.49 -4.79 -43.95
C LYS A 467 -63.74 -6.28 -43.82
N SER A 468 -63.54 -6.81 -42.61
CA SER A 468 -63.93 -8.14 -42.21
C SER A 468 -64.77 -8.03 -40.91
N ARG A 469 -65.69 -8.97 -40.67
CA ARG A 469 -66.38 -9.13 -39.39
C ARG A 469 -65.67 -10.04 -38.41
N GLY A 470 -64.49 -10.50 -38.75
CA GLY A 470 -63.62 -11.24 -37.81
C GLY A 470 -63.24 -10.39 -36.61
N THR A 471 -63.18 -11.03 -35.41
CA THR A 471 -62.87 -10.38 -34.13
C THR A 471 -61.44 -10.53 -33.68
N SER A 472 -60.61 -11.21 -34.46
CA SER A 472 -59.17 -11.36 -34.24
C SER A 472 -58.40 -10.85 -35.44
N ASP A 473 -57.13 -10.41 -35.23
CA ASP A 473 -56.25 -9.98 -36.27
C ASP A 473 -56.05 -11.08 -37.32
N GLY A 474 -56.05 -10.68 -38.61
CA GLY A 474 -55.97 -11.63 -39.74
C GLY A 474 -57.22 -12.46 -40.01
N ALA A 475 -58.29 -12.37 -39.19
CA ALA A 475 -59.52 -13.08 -39.43
C ALA A 475 -60.27 -12.54 -40.66
N VAL A 476 -60.65 -13.42 -41.58
CA VAL A 476 -61.42 -13.11 -42.75
C VAL A 476 -62.81 -13.67 -42.63
N THR A 477 -63.76 -12.81 -42.15
CA THR A 477 -65.18 -13.17 -41.98
C THR A 477 -66.04 -12.32 -42.93
N VAL A 478 -67.02 -12.95 -43.54
CA VAL A 478 -67.88 -12.34 -44.55
C VAL A 478 -68.57 -11.11 -43.97
N VAL A 479 -68.55 -10.02 -44.75
CA VAL A 479 -69.34 -8.80 -44.49
C VAL A 479 -70.83 -9.03 -44.76
N GLN A 480 -71.66 -8.19 -44.20
CA GLN A 480 -73.13 -8.26 -44.38
C GLN A 480 -73.69 -7.05 -45.08
N ASP A 481 -74.90 -7.13 -45.57
CA ASP A 481 -75.58 -6.01 -46.18
C ASP A 481 -75.62 -4.79 -45.22
N GLY A 482 -75.26 -3.62 -45.72
CA GLY A 482 -75.14 -2.40 -44.94
C GLY A 482 -73.82 -2.17 -44.26
N ASP A 483 -72.81 -3.12 -44.34
CA ASP A 483 -71.45 -2.90 -43.83
C ASP A 483 -70.74 -1.81 -44.67
N SER A 484 -70.14 -0.84 -44.02
CA SER A 484 -69.23 0.10 -44.62
C SER A 484 -67.86 -0.55 -44.89
N LEU A 485 -67.42 -0.61 -46.14
CA LEU A 485 -66.15 -1.23 -46.56
C LEU A 485 -64.96 -0.28 -46.41
N GLY A 486 -65.20 1.02 -46.38
CA GLY A 486 -64.20 2.08 -46.22
C GLY A 486 -64.79 3.43 -46.52
N SER A 487 -64.09 4.51 -46.15
CA SER A 487 -64.57 5.88 -46.39
C SER A 487 -63.38 6.86 -46.56
N VAL A 488 -63.61 7.86 -47.41
CA VAL A 488 -62.76 9.04 -47.56
C VAL A 488 -63.56 10.24 -47.11
N TYR A 489 -63.06 11.07 -46.22
CA TYR A 489 -63.72 12.27 -45.69
C TYR A 489 -62.94 13.52 -46.08
N TRP A 490 -63.65 14.59 -46.35
CA TRP A 490 -63.17 15.95 -46.49
C TRP A 490 -63.77 16.81 -45.37
N ALA A 491 -62.94 17.67 -44.73
CA ALA A 491 -63.39 18.58 -43.68
C ALA A 491 -63.05 20.01 -44.04
#